data_30cdd81e13a1879cdb145d90e5443287
#
_entry.id   30cdd81e13a1879cdb145d90e5443287
#
_cell.length_a   1.000
_cell.length_b   1.000
_cell.length_c   1.000
_cell.angle_alpha   90.00
_cell.angle_beta   90.00
_cell.angle_gamma   90.00
#
_symmetry.space_group_name_H-M   'P 1'
#
loop_
_entity.id
_entity.type
_entity.pdbx_description
1 polymer ?
#
loop_
_entity_poly.entity_id
_entity_poly.type
_entity_poly.pdbx_seq_one_letter_code
_entity_poly.pdbx_strand_id
1 'polypeptide(L)'
;MTVNKTKAQAIAYLNTLKGYWWDFDGAFGAQCFDLANMYWNYLTGGRLAGYYAKDIPFKNNFTGLATVYENTPSFLPQKGDICVLHSGYGGGAGHVFIVWSANLNSLVGLDQNWYGGAQNNPPEVAQLITHTYDNPMYFIRPHYKAKTSVVSKAKDKVSKPSASKAKGKKILIAAGHGYSDGGAEGNGTNERDFIRKYIAPNVQKYLKQAGHTVDLYGGSKQDQNLYTDTAYGERLGDTKNYGMYWVKKQKYDVVVELHLDADKKGIASGGHVIISNHWPADKIDKDINNCLKTTVGTIRG
;
A
#
# COMPACT_ATOMS: atom_id res chain seq x y z
N MET A 1 22.74 3.98 14.68
CA MET A 1 21.83 4.79 13.84
C MET A 1 20.38 4.43 14.18
N THR A 2 19.45 5.34 13.97
CA THR A 2 18.00 5.09 14.09
C THR A 2 17.29 5.79 12.94
N VAL A 3 16.19 5.25 12.45
CA VAL A 3 15.32 5.99 11.53
C VAL A 3 14.55 7.03 12.33
N ASN A 4 14.86 8.32 12.12
CA ASN A 4 14.36 9.43 12.92
C ASN A 4 13.20 10.21 12.25
N LYS A 5 12.75 9.77 11.09
CA LYS A 5 11.66 10.38 10.29
C LYS A 5 10.41 9.52 10.30
N THR A 6 9.27 10.18 10.35
CA THR A 6 7.98 9.51 10.11
C THR A 6 7.82 9.17 8.63
N LYS A 7 6.94 8.22 8.29
CA LYS A 7 6.64 7.88 6.88
C LYS A 7 6.18 9.12 6.09
N ALA A 8 5.35 9.98 6.70
CA ALA A 8 4.89 11.21 6.04
C ALA A 8 6.05 12.17 5.70
N GLN A 9 7.02 12.35 6.61
CA GLN A 9 8.22 13.16 6.36
C GLN A 9 9.09 12.54 5.26
N ALA A 10 9.28 11.22 5.27
CA ALA A 10 10.02 10.50 4.24
C ALA A 10 9.40 10.69 2.85
N ILE A 11 8.08 10.54 2.74
CA ILE A 11 7.35 10.74 1.47
C ILE A 11 7.39 12.20 1.01
N ALA A 12 7.27 13.16 1.94
CA ALA A 12 7.42 14.58 1.60
C ALA A 12 8.82 14.86 1.05
N TYR A 13 9.87 14.29 1.65
CA TYR A 13 11.25 14.44 1.16
C TYR A 13 11.44 13.82 -0.24
N LEU A 14 10.87 12.64 -0.53
CA LEU A 14 10.92 12.06 -1.87
C LEU A 14 10.36 12.99 -2.95
N ASN A 15 9.31 13.75 -2.64
CA ASN A 15 8.75 14.72 -3.57
C ASN A 15 9.73 15.86 -3.89
N THR A 16 10.65 16.20 -2.99
CA THR A 16 11.68 17.23 -3.20
C THR A 16 12.87 16.73 -4.00
N LEU A 17 13.08 15.43 -4.06
CA LEU A 17 14.18 14.84 -4.83
C LEU A 17 13.87 14.77 -6.32
N LYS A 18 12.61 14.64 -6.70
CA LYS A 18 12.18 14.48 -8.09
C LYS A 18 12.42 15.74 -8.93
N GLY A 19 12.99 15.57 -10.12
CA GLY A 19 13.25 16.65 -11.08
C GLY A 19 14.60 17.32 -10.93
N TYR A 20 15.41 16.89 -9.97
CA TYR A 20 16.78 17.34 -9.77
C TYR A 20 17.75 16.18 -9.87
N TRP A 21 19.02 16.45 -10.16
CA TRP A 21 20.09 15.46 -10.07
C TRP A 21 20.81 15.58 -8.72
N TRP A 22 21.27 14.46 -8.23
CA TRP A 22 21.89 14.35 -6.91
C TRP A 22 23.20 13.57 -7.02
N ASP A 23 24.28 14.19 -6.59
CA ASP A 23 25.59 13.60 -6.42
C ASP A 23 25.95 13.70 -4.93
N PHE A 24 25.79 12.58 -4.22
CA PHE A 24 25.87 12.55 -2.75
C PHE A 24 27.31 12.58 -2.25
N ASP A 25 28.24 11.97 -2.98
CA ASP A 25 29.61 11.82 -2.55
C ASP A 25 30.64 12.55 -3.45
N GLY A 26 30.20 13.17 -4.53
CA GLY A 26 31.04 13.89 -5.49
C GLY A 26 31.86 12.99 -6.39
N ALA A 27 31.48 11.70 -6.51
CA ALA A 27 32.24 10.71 -7.26
C ALA A 27 31.40 10.06 -8.35
N PHE A 28 31.96 9.96 -9.55
CA PHE A 28 31.35 9.33 -10.72
C PHE A 28 30.07 10.00 -11.25
N GLY A 29 29.77 11.25 -10.81
CA GLY A 29 28.57 11.99 -11.18
C GLY A 29 27.31 11.47 -10.48
N ALA A 30 26.14 11.90 -10.95
CA ALA A 30 24.85 11.65 -10.29
C ALA A 30 24.36 10.22 -10.50
N GLN A 31 24.83 9.26 -9.71
CA GLN A 31 24.50 7.85 -9.79
C GLN A 31 23.16 7.50 -9.13
N CYS A 32 22.59 6.35 -9.44
CA CYS A 32 21.42 5.79 -8.77
C CYS A 32 21.67 5.59 -7.25
N PHE A 33 22.90 5.24 -6.89
CA PHE A 33 23.33 5.04 -5.52
C PHE A 33 23.32 6.33 -4.71
N ASP A 34 23.61 7.47 -5.36
CA ASP A 34 23.55 8.79 -4.71
C ASP A 34 22.12 9.17 -4.32
N LEU A 35 21.16 8.97 -5.23
CA LEU A 35 19.76 9.21 -4.93
C LEU A 35 19.29 8.35 -3.74
N ALA A 36 19.69 7.07 -3.70
CA ALA A 36 19.40 6.19 -2.58
C ALA A 36 20.05 6.68 -1.28
N ASN A 37 21.29 7.17 -1.35
CA ASN A 37 22.00 7.76 -0.22
C ASN A 37 21.38 9.08 0.24
N MET A 38 20.93 9.96 -0.65
CA MET A 38 20.16 11.16 -0.28
C MET A 38 18.96 10.78 0.58
N TYR A 39 18.19 9.79 0.14
CA TYR A 39 17.01 9.34 0.87
C TYR A 39 17.37 8.67 2.20
N TRP A 40 18.33 7.74 2.20
CA TRP A 40 18.73 7.02 3.41
C TRP A 40 19.37 7.95 4.45
N ASN A 41 20.19 8.88 4.01
CA ASN A 41 20.80 9.91 4.87
C ASN A 41 19.71 10.78 5.53
N TYR A 42 18.72 11.23 4.78
CA TYR A 42 17.60 11.97 5.35
C TYR A 42 16.88 11.17 6.45
N LEU A 43 16.73 9.86 6.27
CA LEU A 43 16.05 9.00 7.23
C LEU A 43 16.88 8.74 8.50
N THR A 44 18.19 8.54 8.37
CA THR A 44 19.04 7.94 9.42
C THR A 44 20.23 8.80 9.84
N GLY A 45 20.63 9.78 9.05
CA GLY A 45 21.88 10.52 9.18
C GLY A 45 23.12 9.73 8.73
N GLY A 46 22.94 8.49 8.24
CA GLY A 46 24.01 7.64 7.73
C GLY A 46 23.98 7.50 6.21
N ARG A 47 24.84 6.63 5.70
CA ARG A 47 24.88 6.27 4.27
C ARG A 47 24.78 4.75 4.11
N LEU A 48 24.32 4.31 2.94
CA LEU A 48 24.35 2.92 2.52
C LEU A 48 25.79 2.54 2.13
N ALA A 49 26.18 1.33 2.46
CA ALA A 49 27.47 0.74 2.10
C ALA A 49 27.30 -0.21 0.90
N GLY A 50 28.30 -0.25 0.04
CA GLY A 50 28.39 -1.11 -1.15
C GLY A 50 29.35 -0.48 -2.15
N TYR A 51 29.97 -1.28 -2.98
CA TYR A 51 30.73 -0.78 -4.13
C TYR A 51 29.80 -0.58 -5.33
N TYR A 52 28.81 -1.48 -5.45
CA TYR A 52 27.77 -1.44 -6.46
C TYR A 52 26.37 -1.42 -5.80
N ALA A 53 25.37 -0.97 -6.55
CA ALA A 53 23.97 -0.95 -6.06
C ALA A 53 23.50 -2.34 -5.59
N LYS A 54 23.83 -3.41 -6.32
CA LYS A 54 23.49 -4.80 -5.97
C LYS A 54 24.02 -5.25 -4.61
N ASP A 55 25.02 -4.57 -4.05
CA ASP A 55 25.65 -4.94 -2.79
C ASP A 55 24.87 -4.46 -1.58
N ILE A 56 23.99 -3.46 -1.76
CA ILE A 56 23.27 -2.77 -0.68
C ILE A 56 22.56 -3.75 0.27
N PRO A 57 21.80 -4.76 -0.19
CA PRO A 57 21.07 -5.67 0.72
C PRO A 57 22.01 -6.48 1.62
N PHE A 58 23.26 -6.69 1.22
CA PHE A 58 24.20 -7.63 1.84
C PHE A 58 25.34 -6.94 2.59
N LYS A 59 25.64 -5.68 2.27
CA LYS A 59 26.78 -4.93 2.87
C LYS A 59 26.34 -3.98 4.00
N ASN A 60 25.06 -3.95 4.31
CA ASN A 60 24.51 -3.08 5.36
C ASN A 60 23.91 -3.89 6.50
N ASN A 61 24.10 -3.43 7.72
CA ASN A 61 23.36 -3.94 8.87
C ASN A 61 22.08 -3.12 9.05
N PHE A 62 20.94 -3.68 8.64
CA PHE A 62 19.64 -3.05 8.75
C PHE A 62 18.91 -3.33 10.07
N THR A 63 19.54 -4.03 11.02
CA THR A 63 18.93 -4.37 12.34
C THR A 63 18.43 -3.10 13.03
N GLY A 64 17.12 -3.05 13.33
CA GLY A 64 16.47 -1.89 13.94
C GLY A 64 16.21 -0.70 13.01
N LEU A 65 16.73 -0.71 11.77
CA LEU A 65 16.61 0.38 10.81
C LEU A 65 15.61 0.08 9.70
N ALA A 66 15.63 -1.14 9.17
CA ALA A 66 14.79 -1.56 8.07
C ALA A 66 14.60 -3.08 8.08
N THR A 67 13.61 -3.54 7.33
CA THR A 67 13.46 -4.96 6.98
C THR A 67 13.81 -5.13 5.51
N VAL A 68 14.64 -6.11 5.19
CA VAL A 68 14.94 -6.50 3.82
C VAL A 68 13.99 -7.62 3.41
N TYR A 69 13.32 -7.43 2.29
CA TYR A 69 12.44 -8.41 1.67
C TYR A 69 13.02 -8.82 0.33
N GLU A 70 12.94 -10.08 0.01
CA GLU A 70 13.14 -10.58 -1.34
C GLU A 70 11.82 -10.53 -2.10
N ASN A 71 11.88 -10.25 -3.41
CA ASN A 71 10.70 -10.26 -4.26
C ASN A 71 10.08 -11.65 -4.31
N THR A 72 8.77 -11.71 -4.12
CA THR A 72 7.94 -12.91 -4.32
C THR A 72 6.65 -12.50 -5.02
N PRO A 73 5.94 -13.42 -5.70
CA PRO A 73 4.69 -13.10 -6.39
C PRO A 73 3.60 -12.45 -5.52
N SER A 74 3.67 -12.65 -4.21
CA SER A 74 2.73 -12.08 -3.24
C SER A 74 3.26 -10.86 -2.49
N PHE A 75 4.53 -10.47 -2.71
CA PHE A 75 5.09 -9.30 -2.04
C PHE A 75 4.67 -8.03 -2.76
N LEU A 76 4.11 -7.08 -2.01
CA LEU A 76 3.75 -5.76 -2.53
C LEU A 76 4.66 -4.70 -1.92
N PRO A 77 5.54 -4.09 -2.73
CA PRO A 77 6.36 -2.96 -2.30
C PRO A 77 5.51 -1.77 -1.90
N GLN A 78 6.02 -0.97 -0.97
CA GLN A 78 5.36 0.24 -0.50
C GLN A 78 6.13 1.48 -0.92
N LYS A 79 5.41 2.59 -1.13
CA LYS A 79 6.06 3.89 -1.35
C LYS A 79 7.05 4.20 -0.24
N GLY A 80 8.31 4.47 -0.64
CA GLY A 80 9.42 4.71 0.25
C GLY A 80 10.28 3.48 0.57
N ASP A 81 9.96 2.28 0.07
CA ASP A 81 10.89 1.17 0.07
C ASP A 81 12.05 1.49 -0.89
N ILE A 82 13.27 1.07 -0.55
CA ILE A 82 14.42 1.15 -1.46
C ILE A 82 14.48 -0.18 -2.21
N CYS A 83 14.34 -0.14 -3.53
CA CYS A 83 14.41 -1.32 -4.39
C CYS A 83 15.80 -1.47 -4.97
N VAL A 84 16.34 -2.69 -4.93
CA VAL A 84 17.67 -3.03 -5.46
C VAL A 84 17.52 -4.13 -6.49
N LEU A 85 18.01 -3.86 -7.71
CA LEU A 85 18.09 -4.78 -8.82
C LEU A 85 19.45 -5.48 -8.88
N HIS A 86 19.44 -6.69 -9.41
CA HIS A 86 20.60 -7.57 -9.52
C HIS A 86 21.59 -7.15 -10.63
N SER A 87 22.64 -7.97 -10.82
CA SER A 87 23.73 -7.71 -11.78
C SER A 87 23.34 -7.72 -13.27
N GLY A 88 22.12 -8.07 -13.62
CA GLY A 88 21.59 -7.93 -14.97
C GLY A 88 21.40 -6.47 -15.42
N TYR A 89 21.51 -5.54 -14.48
CA TYR A 89 21.33 -4.11 -14.70
C TYR A 89 22.65 -3.34 -14.49
N GLY A 90 22.70 -2.09 -14.98
CA GLY A 90 23.81 -1.17 -14.75
C GLY A 90 25.19 -1.73 -15.17
N GLY A 91 25.27 -2.50 -16.25
CA GLY A 91 26.53 -3.10 -16.71
C GLY A 91 27.17 -4.06 -15.69
N GLY A 92 26.37 -4.73 -14.88
CA GLY A 92 26.84 -5.64 -13.84
C GLY A 92 26.86 -5.04 -12.42
N ALA A 93 26.63 -3.74 -12.27
CA ALA A 93 26.61 -3.06 -10.98
C ALA A 93 25.27 -3.18 -10.24
N GLY A 94 24.22 -3.63 -10.93
CA GLY A 94 22.86 -3.54 -10.45
C GLY A 94 22.32 -2.12 -10.58
N HIS A 95 21.11 -1.91 -10.05
CA HIS A 95 20.51 -0.59 -10.00
C HIS A 95 19.74 -0.42 -8.67
N VAL A 96 19.53 0.80 -8.23
CA VAL A 96 18.77 1.11 -7.02
C VAL A 96 17.86 2.30 -7.25
N PHE A 97 16.63 2.21 -6.77
CA PHE A 97 15.65 3.30 -6.83
C PHE A 97 14.75 3.30 -5.59
N ILE A 98 13.98 4.36 -5.40
CA ILE A 98 13.01 4.43 -4.31
C ILE A 98 11.62 4.20 -4.88
N VAL A 99 10.88 3.22 -4.35
CA VAL A 99 9.53 2.90 -4.77
C VAL A 99 8.61 4.10 -4.61
N TRP A 100 8.00 4.52 -5.71
CA TRP A 100 7.01 5.59 -5.76
C TRP A 100 5.59 5.06 -5.65
N SER A 101 5.29 4.01 -6.38
CA SER A 101 4.04 3.25 -6.31
C SER A 101 4.27 1.83 -6.82
N ALA A 102 3.44 0.89 -6.41
CA ALA A 102 3.51 -0.49 -6.87
C ALA A 102 2.14 -1.15 -6.88
N ASN A 103 1.95 -2.10 -7.78
CA ASN A 103 0.90 -3.11 -7.77
C ASN A 103 1.56 -4.49 -8.01
N LEU A 104 0.80 -5.57 -8.11
CA LEU A 104 1.38 -6.91 -8.29
C LEU A 104 2.01 -7.17 -9.67
N ASN A 105 1.78 -6.31 -10.66
CA ASN A 105 2.26 -6.49 -12.02
C ASN A 105 3.42 -5.56 -12.38
N SER A 106 3.51 -4.40 -11.74
CA SER A 106 4.52 -3.39 -12.04
C SER A 106 4.74 -2.47 -10.84
N LEU A 107 5.84 -1.76 -10.86
CA LEU A 107 6.13 -0.72 -9.90
C LEU A 107 6.72 0.51 -10.59
N VAL A 108 6.53 1.67 -9.97
CA VAL A 108 7.14 2.92 -10.41
C VAL A 108 8.22 3.29 -9.40
N GLY A 109 9.43 3.48 -9.86
CA GLY A 109 10.57 3.98 -9.10
C GLY A 109 10.74 5.48 -9.25
N LEU A 110 11.29 6.13 -8.22
CA LEU A 110 12.04 7.38 -8.38
C LEU A 110 13.48 6.98 -8.63
N ASP A 111 13.91 7.12 -9.86
CA ASP A 111 15.18 6.65 -10.41
C ASP A 111 16.08 7.80 -10.81
N GLN A 112 17.38 7.59 -10.72
CA GLN A 112 18.41 8.45 -11.27
C GLN A 112 19.45 7.58 -11.99
N ASN A 113 19.98 8.09 -13.09
CA ASN A 113 20.94 7.35 -13.95
C ASN A 113 20.36 6.03 -14.50
N TRP A 114 19.06 5.98 -14.78
CA TRP A 114 18.44 4.82 -15.42
C TRP A 114 18.87 4.68 -16.89
N TYR A 115 19.00 5.81 -17.57
CA TYR A 115 19.41 5.86 -18.99
C TYR A 115 20.91 6.07 -19.18
N GLY A 116 21.72 6.01 -18.10
CA GLY A 116 23.17 6.14 -18.21
C GLY A 116 23.70 7.56 -18.29
N GLY A 117 22.92 8.54 -17.82
CA GLY A 117 23.25 9.96 -17.92
C GLY A 117 23.94 10.60 -16.71
N ALA A 118 24.55 9.81 -15.81
CA ALA A 118 25.13 10.31 -14.56
C ALA A 118 26.24 11.36 -14.75
N GLN A 119 27.04 11.24 -15.80
CA GLN A 119 28.17 12.14 -16.11
C GLN A 119 27.87 13.13 -17.24
N ASN A 120 26.62 13.19 -17.70
CA ASN A 120 26.20 14.21 -18.68
C ASN A 120 26.24 15.62 -18.07
N ASN A 121 26.16 16.61 -18.92
CA ASN A 121 26.05 18.02 -18.47
C ASN A 121 24.81 18.68 -19.12
N PRO A 122 23.68 18.87 -18.38
CA PRO A 122 23.47 18.45 -17.00
C PRO A 122 23.30 16.93 -16.86
N PRO A 123 23.55 16.37 -15.66
CA PRO A 123 23.30 14.98 -15.36
C PRO A 123 21.83 14.59 -15.47
N GLU A 124 21.56 13.26 -15.59
CA GLU A 124 20.19 12.74 -15.54
C GLU A 124 19.51 13.05 -14.20
N VAL A 125 18.36 13.70 -14.27
CA VAL A 125 17.59 14.04 -13.07
C VAL A 125 16.84 12.84 -12.51
N ALA A 126 16.55 12.87 -11.20
CA ALA A 126 15.68 11.88 -10.58
C ALA A 126 14.26 11.98 -11.14
N GLN A 127 13.76 10.90 -11.74
CA GLN A 127 12.52 10.84 -12.49
C GLN A 127 11.74 9.56 -12.21
N LEU A 128 10.47 9.51 -12.62
CA LEU A 128 9.63 8.35 -12.40
C LEU A 128 9.79 7.37 -13.58
N ILE A 129 10.25 6.17 -13.28
CA ILE A 129 10.41 5.07 -14.23
C ILE A 129 9.52 3.91 -13.84
N THR A 130 8.85 3.31 -14.83
CA THR A 130 8.06 2.09 -14.62
C THR A 130 8.93 0.87 -14.82
N HIS A 131 8.89 -0.04 -13.86
CA HIS A 131 9.61 -1.31 -13.85
C HIS A 131 8.64 -2.49 -13.83
N THR A 132 9.06 -3.60 -14.42
CA THR A 132 8.49 -4.92 -14.19
C THR A 132 9.20 -5.59 -13.02
N TYR A 133 8.54 -6.56 -12.38
CA TYR A 133 9.20 -7.38 -11.37
C TYR A 133 10.20 -8.34 -12.03
N ASP A 134 11.31 -8.54 -11.34
CA ASP A 134 12.38 -9.45 -11.74
C ASP A 134 12.91 -10.22 -10.53
N ASN A 135 13.78 -11.22 -10.73
CA ASN A 135 14.40 -12.00 -9.68
C ASN A 135 15.89 -12.24 -9.96
N PRO A 136 16.74 -12.03 -8.94
CA PRO A 136 16.45 -11.52 -7.61
C PRO A 136 16.24 -10.00 -7.60
N MET A 137 15.27 -9.54 -6.82
CA MET A 137 14.97 -8.14 -6.57
C MET A 137 14.72 -7.98 -5.06
N TYR A 138 15.35 -6.99 -4.43
CA TYR A 138 15.25 -6.79 -2.99
C TYR A 138 14.59 -5.47 -2.65
N PHE A 139 13.83 -5.44 -1.55
CA PHE A 139 13.16 -4.26 -1.06
C PHE A 139 13.55 -4.00 0.39
N ILE A 140 14.13 -2.85 0.65
CA ILE A 140 14.55 -2.42 1.99
C ILE A 140 13.50 -1.45 2.50
N ARG A 141 12.70 -1.88 3.48
CA ARG A 141 11.60 -1.11 4.08
C ARG A 141 12.04 -0.45 5.37
N PRO A 142 12.19 0.88 5.40
CA PRO A 142 12.61 1.58 6.61
C PRO A 142 11.61 1.43 7.76
N HIS A 143 12.11 1.29 8.97
CA HIS A 143 11.31 1.32 10.20
C HIS A 143 11.05 2.77 10.61
N TYR A 144 10.11 3.41 9.94
CA TYR A 144 9.79 4.81 10.18
C TYR A 144 9.41 5.08 11.63
N LYS A 145 9.83 6.25 12.14
CA LYS A 145 9.43 6.72 13.46
C LYS A 145 7.90 6.82 13.55
N ALA A 146 7.33 6.33 14.62
CA ALA A 146 5.91 6.51 14.90
C ALA A 146 5.55 8.01 14.96
N LYS A 147 4.37 8.41 14.50
CA LYS A 147 3.86 9.77 14.73
C LYS A 147 3.77 9.98 16.24
N THR A 148 4.65 10.79 16.81
CA THR A 148 4.43 11.32 18.15
C THR A 148 3.32 12.36 18.02
N SER A 149 2.19 12.14 18.64
CA SER A 149 1.23 13.21 18.86
C SER A 149 1.89 14.23 19.75
N VAL A 150 2.35 15.34 19.18
CA VAL A 150 2.88 16.46 19.96
C VAL A 150 1.68 17.14 20.61
N VAL A 151 1.40 16.75 21.85
CA VAL A 151 0.63 17.61 22.73
C VAL A 151 1.57 18.73 23.13
N SER A 152 1.49 19.85 22.42
CA SER A 152 2.13 21.10 22.83
C SER A 152 1.59 21.47 24.22
N LYS A 153 2.48 21.45 25.21
CA LYS A 153 2.20 22.05 26.54
C LYS A 153 2.16 23.57 26.40
N ALA A 154 1.08 24.12 25.92
CA ALA A 154 0.71 25.49 26.21
C ALA A 154 -0.02 25.47 27.56
N LYS A 155 0.56 26.08 28.58
CA LYS A 155 -0.11 26.38 29.84
C LYS A 155 -1.08 27.52 29.58
N ASP A 156 -2.33 27.17 29.31
CA ASP A 156 -3.45 28.05 29.55
C ASP A 156 -4.59 27.24 30.17
N LYS A 157 -5.08 27.74 31.30
CA LYS A 157 -6.22 27.20 32.04
C LYS A 157 -7.46 27.34 31.17
N VAL A 158 -7.80 26.29 30.43
CA VAL A 158 -9.14 26.06 29.92
C VAL A 158 -9.52 24.63 30.27
N SER A 159 -10.68 24.49 30.90
CA SER A 159 -11.28 23.24 31.34
C SER A 159 -11.12 22.10 30.32
N LYS A 160 -10.59 20.94 30.79
CA LYS A 160 -10.50 19.68 30.03
C LYS A 160 -11.78 19.40 29.26
N PRO A 161 -11.73 19.30 27.91
CA PRO A 161 -12.63 18.37 27.26
C PRO A 161 -12.01 16.97 27.46
N SER A 162 -12.73 16.12 28.12
CA SER A 162 -12.48 14.69 28.16
C SER A 162 -12.23 14.22 26.72
N ALA A 163 -11.00 13.81 26.39
CA ALA A 163 -10.74 13.08 25.15
C ALA A 163 -11.42 11.73 25.29
N SER A 164 -12.67 11.66 24.86
CA SER A 164 -13.35 10.38 24.61
C SER A 164 -12.48 9.65 23.58
N LYS A 165 -11.86 8.52 23.98
CA LYS A 165 -11.38 7.52 23.02
C LYS A 165 -12.53 7.33 22.03
N ALA A 166 -12.35 7.69 20.77
CA ALA A 166 -13.35 7.44 19.77
C ALA A 166 -13.70 5.95 19.86
N LYS A 167 -14.95 5.66 20.23
CA LYS A 167 -15.42 4.29 20.42
C LYS A 167 -15.22 3.57 19.10
N GLY A 168 -14.47 2.48 19.11
CA GLY A 168 -14.23 1.68 17.91
C GLY A 168 -15.58 1.32 17.27
N LYS A 169 -15.65 1.35 15.95
CA LYS A 169 -16.84 0.97 15.18
C LYS A 169 -16.97 -0.54 15.11
N LYS A 170 -18.20 -1.03 15.00
CA LYS A 170 -18.51 -2.41 14.65
C LYS A 170 -18.67 -2.51 13.14
N ILE A 171 -17.77 -3.22 12.48
CA ILE A 171 -17.63 -3.27 11.02
C ILE A 171 -17.85 -4.70 10.53
N LEU A 172 -18.61 -4.86 9.47
CA LEU A 172 -18.71 -6.11 8.71
C LEU A 172 -17.96 -5.95 7.40
N ILE A 173 -17.13 -6.94 7.08
CA ILE A 173 -16.51 -7.10 5.77
C ILE A 173 -17.13 -8.33 5.11
N ALA A 174 -17.70 -8.16 3.93
CA ALA A 174 -18.15 -9.22 3.07
C ALA A 174 -17.20 -9.35 1.87
N ALA A 175 -16.91 -10.56 1.46
CA ALA A 175 -16.25 -10.84 0.19
C ALA A 175 -17.32 -11.04 -0.87
N GLY A 176 -17.22 -10.33 -1.98
CA GLY A 176 -18.09 -10.52 -3.13
C GLY A 176 -18.01 -11.93 -3.68
N HIS A 177 -19.05 -12.31 -4.43
CA HIS A 177 -19.22 -13.65 -4.97
C HIS A 177 -19.27 -14.75 -3.89
N GLY A 178 -19.43 -15.99 -4.27
CA GLY A 178 -19.49 -17.10 -3.31
C GLY A 178 -20.22 -18.31 -3.86
N TYR A 179 -20.23 -19.40 -3.09
CA TYR A 179 -20.74 -20.68 -3.53
C TYR A 179 -20.09 -21.12 -4.85
N SER A 180 -20.86 -21.35 -5.91
CA SER A 180 -20.36 -21.71 -7.24
C SER A 180 -19.92 -20.50 -8.10
N ASP A 181 -20.23 -19.28 -7.66
CA ASP A 181 -19.87 -18.05 -8.38
C ASP A 181 -18.46 -17.61 -7.97
N GLY A 182 -17.50 -17.73 -8.87
CA GLY A 182 -16.12 -17.30 -8.67
C GLY A 182 -15.87 -15.82 -8.90
N GLY A 183 -16.81 -15.11 -9.56
CA GLY A 183 -16.60 -13.74 -10.03
C GLY A 183 -15.62 -13.67 -11.21
N ALA A 184 -14.95 -12.54 -11.34
CA ALA A 184 -13.95 -12.31 -12.38
C ALA A 184 -12.76 -13.28 -12.26
N GLU A 185 -12.25 -13.77 -13.41
CA GLU A 185 -11.12 -14.68 -13.47
C GLU A 185 -9.88 -14.00 -14.08
N GLY A 186 -8.71 -14.29 -13.52
CA GLY A 186 -7.43 -13.76 -14.00
C GLY A 186 -6.23 -14.31 -13.23
N ASN A 187 -5.08 -14.35 -13.88
CA ASN A 187 -3.81 -14.72 -13.23
C ASN A 187 -3.83 -16.05 -12.45
N GLY A 188 -4.60 -17.05 -12.92
CA GLY A 188 -4.70 -18.37 -12.29
C GLY A 188 -5.53 -18.41 -11.00
N THR A 189 -6.34 -17.40 -10.75
CA THR A 189 -7.28 -17.31 -9.62
C THR A 189 -8.58 -16.69 -10.06
N ASN A 190 -9.56 -16.65 -9.17
CA ASN A 190 -10.80 -15.91 -9.34
C ASN A 190 -10.97 -14.87 -8.23
N GLU A 191 -11.87 -13.93 -8.45
CA GLU A 191 -12.13 -12.83 -7.53
C GLU A 191 -12.52 -13.31 -6.13
N ARG A 192 -13.47 -14.25 -6.05
CA ARG A 192 -13.96 -14.86 -4.80
C ARG A 192 -12.80 -15.37 -3.93
N ASP A 193 -11.94 -16.21 -4.52
CA ASP A 193 -10.87 -16.89 -3.78
C ASP A 193 -9.74 -15.91 -3.41
N PHE A 194 -9.44 -14.97 -4.30
CA PHE A 194 -8.43 -13.97 -4.04
C PHE A 194 -8.83 -13.01 -2.90
N ILE A 195 -10.07 -12.51 -2.91
CA ILE A 195 -10.55 -11.62 -1.84
C ILE A 195 -10.55 -12.35 -0.50
N ARG A 196 -11.08 -13.57 -0.44
CA ARG A 196 -11.17 -14.36 0.80
C ARG A 196 -9.82 -14.74 1.37
N LYS A 197 -8.87 -15.06 0.51
CA LYS A 197 -7.54 -15.51 0.92
C LYS A 197 -6.61 -14.34 1.29
N TYR A 198 -6.66 -13.26 0.55
CA TYR A 198 -5.62 -12.23 0.63
C TYR A 198 -6.14 -10.85 1.06
N ILE A 199 -7.35 -10.43 0.67
CA ILE A 199 -7.79 -9.06 0.94
C ILE A 199 -8.57 -8.97 2.25
N ALA A 200 -9.67 -9.67 2.39
CA ALA A 200 -10.57 -9.53 3.53
C ALA A 200 -9.90 -9.81 4.89
N PRO A 201 -9.04 -10.85 5.05
CA PRO A 201 -8.35 -11.09 6.31
C PRO A 201 -7.35 -9.98 6.67
N ASN A 202 -6.68 -9.40 5.68
CA ASN A 202 -5.75 -8.30 5.91
C ASN A 202 -6.49 -7.01 6.27
N VAL A 203 -7.58 -6.68 5.59
CA VAL A 203 -8.43 -5.53 5.94
C VAL A 203 -8.97 -5.69 7.36
N GLN A 204 -9.49 -6.88 7.72
CA GLN A 204 -9.92 -7.18 9.09
C GLN A 204 -8.80 -6.95 10.10
N LYS A 205 -7.61 -7.49 9.84
CA LYS A 205 -6.43 -7.33 10.70
C LYS A 205 -6.09 -5.86 10.97
N TYR A 206 -6.00 -5.06 9.93
CA TYR A 206 -5.65 -3.64 10.07
C TYR A 206 -6.73 -2.83 10.78
N LEU A 207 -7.99 -3.08 10.52
CA LEU A 207 -9.09 -2.41 11.21
C LEU A 207 -9.17 -2.81 12.70
N LYS A 208 -8.91 -4.09 13.03
CA LYS A 208 -8.79 -4.53 14.45
C LYS A 208 -7.62 -3.84 15.14
N GLN A 209 -6.48 -3.70 14.48
CA GLN A 209 -5.31 -2.95 15.02
C GLN A 209 -5.63 -1.46 15.23
N ALA A 210 -6.52 -0.90 14.42
CA ALA A 210 -7.00 0.47 14.59
C ALA A 210 -8.04 0.64 15.72
N GLY A 211 -8.43 -0.45 16.40
CA GLY A 211 -9.34 -0.42 17.55
C GLY A 211 -10.81 -0.66 17.22
N HIS A 212 -11.12 -1.15 16.02
CA HIS A 212 -12.48 -1.50 15.61
C HIS A 212 -12.81 -2.96 15.95
N THR A 213 -14.10 -3.26 16.16
CA THR A 213 -14.63 -4.63 16.17
C THR A 213 -14.99 -4.99 14.75
N VAL A 214 -14.40 -6.05 14.19
CA VAL A 214 -14.53 -6.38 12.76
C VAL A 214 -14.84 -7.85 12.57
N ASP A 215 -15.96 -8.11 11.95
CA ASP A 215 -16.42 -9.45 11.58
C ASP A 215 -16.28 -9.67 10.08
N LEU A 216 -16.09 -10.94 9.67
CA LEU A 216 -16.17 -11.36 8.28
C LEU A 216 -17.52 -12.04 8.05
N TYR A 217 -18.19 -11.71 6.96
CA TYR A 217 -19.43 -12.39 6.58
C TYR A 217 -19.12 -13.85 6.23
N GLY A 218 -19.90 -14.80 6.78
CA GLY A 218 -19.55 -16.23 6.71
C GLY A 218 -18.48 -16.67 7.72
N GLY A 219 -18.09 -15.79 8.67
CA GLY A 219 -17.09 -16.08 9.70
C GLY A 219 -15.70 -16.33 9.13
N SER A 220 -14.91 -17.17 9.79
CA SER A 220 -13.53 -17.48 9.37
C SER A 220 -13.44 -18.24 8.04
N LYS A 221 -14.48 -18.95 7.65
CA LYS A 221 -14.53 -19.68 6.38
C LYS A 221 -14.87 -18.75 5.21
N GLN A 222 -15.60 -17.65 5.48
CA GLN A 222 -16.09 -16.71 4.46
C GLN A 222 -16.79 -17.44 3.29
N ASP A 223 -17.49 -18.52 3.58
CA ASP A 223 -18.11 -19.41 2.59
C ASP A 223 -19.51 -18.95 2.15
N GLN A 224 -19.99 -17.83 2.65
CA GLN A 224 -21.28 -17.23 2.34
C GLN A 224 -21.17 -16.07 1.37
N ASN A 225 -22.25 -15.79 0.64
CA ASN A 225 -22.37 -14.65 -0.26
C ASN A 225 -23.55 -13.78 0.18
N LEU A 226 -23.28 -12.51 0.46
CA LEU A 226 -24.27 -11.59 1.02
C LEU A 226 -25.47 -11.37 0.10
N TYR A 227 -25.23 -11.22 -1.21
CA TYR A 227 -26.27 -11.04 -2.21
C TYR A 227 -27.15 -12.29 -2.36
N THR A 228 -26.51 -13.45 -2.56
CA THR A 228 -27.21 -14.73 -2.73
C THR A 228 -28.04 -15.10 -1.50
N ASP A 229 -27.50 -14.87 -0.31
CA ASP A 229 -28.20 -15.15 0.96
C ASP A 229 -29.39 -14.21 1.16
N THR A 230 -29.28 -12.96 0.72
CA THR A 230 -30.43 -12.02 0.74
C THR A 230 -31.56 -12.53 -0.15
N ALA A 231 -31.24 -12.88 -1.40
CA ALA A 231 -32.23 -13.43 -2.33
C ALA A 231 -32.81 -14.77 -1.87
N TYR A 232 -32.02 -15.58 -1.17
CA TYR A 232 -32.52 -16.84 -0.57
C TYR A 232 -33.52 -16.55 0.54
N GLY A 233 -33.24 -15.61 1.44
CA GLY A 233 -34.15 -15.18 2.50
C GLY A 233 -35.46 -14.64 1.92
N GLU A 234 -35.42 -13.84 0.87
CA GLU A 234 -36.59 -13.31 0.17
C GLU A 234 -37.50 -14.43 -0.37
N ARG A 235 -36.91 -15.42 -1.02
CA ARG A 235 -37.66 -16.58 -1.55
C ARG A 235 -38.34 -17.38 -0.44
N LEU A 236 -37.76 -17.44 0.76
CA LEU A 236 -38.34 -18.10 1.92
C LEU A 236 -39.37 -17.23 2.68
N GLY A 237 -39.49 -15.96 2.33
CA GLY A 237 -40.25 -14.99 3.11
C GLY A 237 -39.59 -14.67 4.47
N ASP A 238 -38.33 -15.05 4.67
CA ASP A 238 -37.56 -14.77 5.89
C ASP A 238 -36.73 -13.51 5.74
N THR A 239 -37.32 -12.39 6.11
CA THR A 239 -36.67 -11.07 6.10
C THR A 239 -35.95 -10.75 7.42
N LYS A 240 -35.38 -11.74 8.11
CA LYS A 240 -34.69 -11.54 9.40
C LYS A 240 -33.35 -12.26 9.52
N ASN A 241 -33.19 -13.43 8.92
CA ASN A 241 -32.12 -14.36 9.25
C ASN A 241 -31.09 -14.57 8.15
N TYR A 242 -31.31 -14.05 6.94
CA TYR A 242 -30.43 -14.26 5.78
C TYR A 242 -29.93 -12.93 5.20
N GLY A 243 -28.70 -12.94 4.70
CA GLY A 243 -28.09 -11.85 3.95
C GLY A 243 -28.19 -10.48 4.63
N MET A 244 -28.59 -9.47 3.89
CA MET A 244 -28.74 -8.09 4.39
C MET A 244 -29.76 -7.97 5.52
N TYR A 245 -30.76 -8.83 5.60
CA TYR A 245 -31.73 -8.84 6.70
C TYR A 245 -31.07 -9.26 8.02
N TRP A 246 -30.21 -10.28 7.98
CA TRP A 246 -29.38 -10.67 9.12
C TRP A 246 -28.41 -9.54 9.49
N VAL A 247 -27.71 -8.95 8.50
CA VAL A 247 -26.78 -7.84 8.70
C VAL A 247 -27.45 -6.67 9.43
N LYS A 248 -28.62 -6.27 8.98
CA LYS A 248 -29.41 -5.19 9.63
C LYS A 248 -29.67 -5.47 11.10
N LYS A 249 -29.96 -6.73 11.46
CA LYS A 249 -30.22 -7.17 12.85
C LYS A 249 -28.94 -7.07 13.72
N GLN A 250 -27.76 -7.22 13.14
CA GLN A 250 -26.50 -7.19 13.87
C GLN A 250 -26.04 -5.78 14.26
N LYS A 251 -26.64 -4.73 13.72
CA LYS A 251 -26.35 -3.31 14.04
C LYS A 251 -24.87 -2.97 13.82
N TYR A 252 -24.34 -3.29 12.67
CA TYR A 252 -23.01 -2.80 12.25
C TYR A 252 -23.06 -1.29 12.00
N ASP A 253 -21.99 -0.59 12.38
CA ASP A 253 -21.82 0.84 12.07
C ASP A 253 -21.41 1.04 10.61
N VAL A 254 -20.71 0.04 10.03
CA VAL A 254 -20.22 0.06 8.64
C VAL A 254 -20.30 -1.37 8.09
N VAL A 255 -20.76 -1.49 6.86
CA VAL A 255 -20.72 -2.74 6.09
C VAL A 255 -20.02 -2.47 4.79
N VAL A 256 -18.97 -3.24 4.48
CA VAL A 256 -18.20 -3.12 3.24
C VAL A 256 -18.19 -4.44 2.54
N GLU A 257 -18.62 -4.47 1.29
CA GLU A 257 -18.43 -5.61 0.40
C GLU A 257 -17.26 -5.33 -0.54
N LEU A 258 -16.37 -6.30 -0.66
CA LEU A 258 -15.15 -6.20 -1.45
C LEU A 258 -15.32 -6.93 -2.77
N HIS A 259 -15.01 -6.25 -3.86
CA HIS A 259 -15.04 -6.77 -5.23
C HIS A 259 -13.74 -6.46 -5.97
N LEU A 260 -13.46 -7.23 -7.01
CA LEU A 260 -12.41 -6.98 -7.99
C LEU A 260 -13.01 -7.09 -9.39
N ASP A 261 -13.05 -5.96 -10.09
CA ASP A 261 -13.52 -5.94 -11.47
C ASP A 261 -12.44 -6.44 -12.44
N ALA A 262 -12.85 -7.08 -13.52
CA ALA A 262 -11.98 -7.46 -14.63
C ALA A 262 -12.33 -6.67 -15.89
N ASP A 263 -11.31 -6.19 -16.58
CA ASP A 263 -11.42 -5.63 -17.92
C ASP A 263 -11.01 -6.68 -18.95
N LYS A 264 -11.83 -6.85 -20.01
CA LYS A 264 -11.55 -7.80 -21.10
C LYS A 264 -10.21 -7.58 -21.81
N LYS A 265 -9.70 -6.33 -21.79
CA LYS A 265 -8.41 -5.98 -22.41
C LYS A 265 -7.25 -6.02 -21.42
N GLY A 266 -7.52 -6.19 -20.11
CA GLY A 266 -6.50 -6.19 -19.07
C GLY A 266 -5.78 -4.86 -18.87
N ILE A 267 -6.37 -3.75 -19.32
CA ILE A 267 -5.76 -2.40 -19.27
C ILE A 267 -6.41 -1.48 -18.23
N ALA A 268 -7.62 -1.80 -17.78
CA ALA A 268 -8.28 -1.03 -16.73
C ALA A 268 -7.58 -1.23 -15.39
N SER A 269 -7.48 -0.14 -14.63
CA SER A 269 -6.88 -0.15 -13.29
C SER A 269 -7.54 0.90 -12.41
N GLY A 270 -7.26 0.84 -11.11
CA GLY A 270 -7.78 1.80 -10.14
C GLY A 270 -8.82 1.19 -9.22
N GLY A 271 -9.41 2.02 -8.37
CA GLY A 271 -10.43 1.60 -7.41
C GLY A 271 -11.48 2.68 -7.21
N HIS A 272 -12.67 2.25 -6.87
CA HIS A 272 -13.81 3.12 -6.59
C HIS A 272 -14.69 2.54 -5.49
N VAL A 273 -15.58 3.36 -4.94
CA VAL A 273 -16.63 2.93 -4.03
C VAL A 273 -17.97 3.01 -4.77
N ILE A 274 -18.71 1.92 -4.73
CA ILE A 274 -20.09 1.86 -5.24
C ILE A 274 -21.04 2.01 -4.04
N ILE A 275 -21.98 2.90 -4.16
CA ILE A 275 -23.02 3.15 -3.15
C ILE A 275 -24.40 3.07 -3.79
N SER A 276 -25.42 2.95 -2.97
CA SER A 276 -26.81 3.01 -3.42
C SER A 276 -27.12 4.38 -4.07
N ASN A 277 -27.85 4.37 -5.16
CA ASN A 277 -28.36 5.60 -5.78
C ASN A 277 -29.45 6.32 -4.97
N HIS A 278 -29.96 5.69 -3.92
CA HIS A 278 -31.00 6.25 -3.03
C HIS A 278 -30.40 7.13 -1.91
N TRP A 279 -29.09 7.01 -1.64
CA TRP A 279 -28.44 7.70 -0.53
C TRP A 279 -27.19 8.42 -1.03
N PRO A 280 -26.98 9.69 -0.65
CA PRO A 280 -25.75 10.38 -1.01
C PRO A 280 -24.54 9.74 -0.29
N ALA A 281 -23.39 9.77 -0.95
CA ALA A 281 -22.14 9.34 -0.35
C ALA A 281 -21.85 10.08 0.96
N ASP A 282 -21.66 9.34 2.03
CA ASP A 282 -21.30 9.88 3.33
C ASP A 282 -19.79 10.19 3.44
N LYS A 283 -19.32 10.54 4.63
CA LYS A 283 -17.90 10.81 4.85
C LYS A 283 -17.03 9.55 4.71
N ILE A 284 -17.53 8.40 5.13
CA ILE A 284 -16.79 7.14 5.08
C ILE A 284 -16.61 6.71 3.63
N ASP A 285 -17.66 6.76 2.83
CA ASP A 285 -17.61 6.45 1.39
C ASP A 285 -16.58 7.32 0.67
N LYS A 286 -16.60 8.63 0.94
CA LYS A 286 -15.68 9.61 0.37
C LYS A 286 -14.23 9.36 0.81
N ASP A 287 -14.01 9.03 2.09
CA ASP A 287 -12.68 8.76 2.64
C ASP A 287 -12.10 7.47 2.03
N ILE A 288 -12.89 6.39 1.91
CA ILE A 288 -12.48 5.14 1.27
C ILE A 288 -12.17 5.38 -0.21
N ASN A 289 -13.05 6.08 -0.93
CA ASN A 289 -12.83 6.39 -2.34
C ASN A 289 -11.57 7.23 -2.57
N ASN A 290 -11.31 8.24 -1.73
CA ASN A 290 -10.08 9.03 -1.78
C ASN A 290 -8.84 8.18 -1.45
N CYS A 291 -8.94 7.24 -0.53
CA CYS A 291 -7.87 6.32 -0.20
C CYS A 291 -7.56 5.41 -1.40
N LEU A 292 -8.57 4.81 -2.03
CA LEU A 292 -8.41 4.01 -3.24
C LEU A 292 -7.78 4.83 -4.36
N LYS A 293 -8.32 6.03 -4.64
CA LYS A 293 -7.78 6.94 -5.65
C LYS A 293 -6.31 7.26 -5.46
N THR A 294 -5.86 7.45 -4.22
CA THR A 294 -4.47 7.81 -3.89
C THR A 294 -3.54 6.59 -3.82
N THR A 295 -4.08 5.39 -3.61
CA THR A 295 -3.31 4.16 -3.41
C THR A 295 -3.23 3.32 -4.67
N VAL A 296 -4.35 3.10 -5.34
CA VAL A 296 -4.44 2.26 -6.55
C VAL A 296 -4.81 3.05 -7.80
N GLY A 297 -5.13 4.33 -7.66
CA GLY A 297 -5.53 5.24 -8.75
C GLY A 297 -7.04 5.30 -8.98
N THR A 298 -7.48 6.27 -9.77
CA THR A 298 -8.85 6.33 -10.30
C THR A 298 -9.04 5.29 -11.39
N ILE A 299 -10.26 4.77 -11.54
CA ILE A 299 -10.59 3.89 -12.66
C ILE A 299 -10.23 4.57 -13.97
N ARG A 300 -9.50 3.82 -14.78
CA ARG A 300 -9.15 4.17 -16.17
C ARG A 300 -9.50 2.96 -17.03
N GLY A 301 -10.30 3.17 -18.05
CA GLY A 301 -10.69 2.18 -19.04
C GLY A 301 -11.26 2.83 -20.26
#